data_a5ccb3c2ea4dddc8cc5f6791a80fc554
#
_entry.id   a5ccb3c2ea4dddc8cc5f6791a80fc554
#
_cell.length_a   1.000
_cell.length_b   1.000
_cell.length_c   1.000
_cell.angle_alpha   90.00
_cell.angle_beta   90.00
_cell.angle_gamma   90.00
#
_symmetry.space_group_name_H-M   'P 1'
#
loop_
_entity.id
_entity.type
_entity.pdbx_description
1 polymer ?
#
loop_
_entity_poly.entity_id
_entity_poly.type
_entity_poly.pdbx_seq_one_letter_code
_entity_poly.pdbx_strand_id
1 'polypeptide(L)'
;MNSKRISVALAIATAIAAPAEGLRQWAYKCPAGVVTVCYGHTGSVTRGKKYTIDECKALLDKDMLKAVEEVDRCQPGLPAEVLAAFADATFNIGSRVACDTAKSTAARKLKVGDYRGACNELPKWNKARVAGVLVALPGLTKRRAQEREICLRGA
;
A
#
# COMPACT_ATOMS: atom_id res chain seq x y z
N MET A 1 5.91 0.52 20.53
CA MET A 1 5.63 1.05 19.18
C MET A 1 5.74 2.58 19.22
N ASN A 2 6.50 3.19 18.33
CA ASN A 2 6.62 4.65 18.30
C ASN A 2 5.40 5.25 17.56
N SER A 3 4.43 5.77 18.31
CA SER A 3 3.18 6.34 17.81
C SER A 3 3.40 7.45 16.76
N LYS A 4 4.39 8.32 16.97
CA LYS A 4 4.71 9.40 16.03
C LYS A 4 5.20 8.84 14.69
N ARG A 5 6.05 7.82 14.70
CA ARG A 5 6.55 7.16 13.49
C ARG A 5 5.40 6.53 12.69
N ILE A 6 4.50 5.83 13.37
CA ILE A 6 3.31 5.22 12.76
C ILE A 6 2.41 6.29 12.12
N SER A 7 2.14 7.39 12.82
CA SER A 7 1.32 8.48 12.29
C SER A 7 1.93 9.13 11.05
N VAL A 8 3.24 9.36 11.06
CA VAL A 8 3.96 9.91 9.89
C VAL A 8 3.90 8.93 8.72
N ALA A 9 4.16 7.65 8.96
CA ALA A 9 4.09 6.62 7.93
C ALA A 9 2.67 6.52 7.34
N LEU A 10 1.63 6.55 8.17
CA LEU A 10 0.23 6.55 7.73
C LEU A 10 -0.07 7.73 6.82
N ALA A 11 0.31 8.95 7.22
CA ALA A 11 0.07 10.15 6.43
C ALA A 11 0.75 10.08 5.05
N ILE A 12 2.00 9.62 5.00
CA ILE A 12 2.74 9.46 3.75
C ILE A 12 2.09 8.39 2.87
N ALA A 13 1.77 7.23 3.42
CA ALA A 13 1.18 6.12 2.67
C ALA A 13 -0.20 6.49 2.09
N THR A 14 -1.05 7.16 2.86
CA THR A 14 -2.36 7.62 2.36
C THR A 14 -2.22 8.68 1.27
N ALA A 15 -1.21 9.53 1.34
CA ALA A 15 -0.91 10.52 0.30
C ALA A 15 -0.47 9.87 -1.02
N ILE A 16 0.16 8.70 -0.99
CA ILE A 16 0.48 7.91 -2.19
C ILE A 16 -0.80 7.24 -2.71
N ALA A 17 -1.55 6.60 -1.83
CA ALA A 17 -2.68 5.74 -2.19
C ALA A 17 -3.87 6.53 -2.76
N ALA A 18 -4.24 7.67 -2.19
CA ALA A 18 -5.45 8.39 -2.55
C ALA A 18 -5.53 8.73 -4.06
N PRO A 19 -4.54 9.38 -4.68
CA PRO A 19 -4.60 9.65 -6.12
C PRO A 19 -4.47 8.38 -6.99
N ALA A 20 -3.78 7.35 -6.49
CA ALA A 20 -3.59 6.10 -7.23
C ALA A 20 -4.85 5.23 -7.27
N GLU A 21 -5.64 5.19 -6.19
CA GLU A 21 -6.86 4.37 -6.09
C GLU A 21 -8.06 5.03 -6.78
N GLY A 22 -8.10 6.35 -6.85
CA GLY A 22 -9.26 7.10 -7.36
C GLY A 22 -10.42 7.10 -6.38
N LEU A 23 -11.25 8.15 -6.46
CA LEU A 23 -12.39 8.35 -5.55
C LEU A 23 -13.70 7.96 -6.22
N ARG A 24 -14.48 7.08 -5.58
CA ARG A 24 -15.86 6.77 -5.95
C ARG A 24 -16.77 6.88 -4.73
N GLN A 25 -17.63 7.86 -4.75
CA GLN A 25 -18.53 8.16 -3.61
C GLN A 25 -19.77 7.26 -3.53
N TRP A 26 -20.06 6.51 -4.58
CA TRP A 26 -21.15 5.54 -4.63
C TRP A 26 -20.60 4.12 -4.72
N ALA A 27 -21.26 3.19 -4.03
CA ALA A 27 -20.86 1.78 -4.09
C ALA A 27 -20.98 1.22 -5.51
N TYR A 28 -19.99 0.44 -5.91
CA TYR A 28 -19.95 -0.27 -7.19
C TYR A 28 -19.38 -1.68 -7.01
N LYS A 29 -19.57 -2.54 -7.99
CA LYS A 29 -18.86 -3.82 -8.04
C LYS A 29 -17.55 -3.64 -8.81
N CYS A 30 -16.43 -3.99 -8.17
CA CYS A 30 -15.14 -4.05 -8.87
C CYS A 30 -15.12 -5.24 -9.84
N PRO A 31 -14.12 -5.34 -10.75
CA PRO A 31 -14.01 -6.47 -11.69
C PRO A 31 -14.01 -7.85 -11.02
N ALA A 32 -13.56 -7.96 -9.78
CA ALA A 32 -13.61 -9.20 -8.99
C ALA A 32 -15.00 -9.50 -8.38
N GLY A 33 -16.02 -8.67 -8.64
CA GLY A 33 -17.38 -8.85 -8.13
C GLY A 33 -17.60 -8.38 -6.68
N VAL A 34 -16.62 -7.75 -6.07
CA VAL A 34 -16.69 -7.26 -4.68
C VAL A 34 -17.28 -5.85 -4.64
N VAL A 35 -18.24 -5.63 -3.73
CA VAL A 35 -18.82 -4.30 -3.51
C VAL A 35 -17.78 -3.37 -2.90
N THR A 36 -17.51 -2.27 -3.57
CA THR A 36 -16.40 -1.36 -3.29
C THR A 36 -16.90 0.08 -3.26
N VAL A 37 -16.28 0.93 -2.47
CA VAL A 37 -16.59 2.37 -2.40
C VAL A 37 -15.34 3.17 -2.04
N CYS A 38 -15.40 4.48 -2.23
CA CYS A 38 -14.36 5.43 -1.83
C CYS A 38 -13.03 5.15 -2.55
N TYR A 39 -11.96 4.97 -1.81
CA TYR A 39 -10.61 4.66 -2.32
C TYR A 39 -10.37 3.14 -2.26
N GLY A 40 -11.26 2.36 -2.86
CA GLY A 40 -11.12 0.92 -2.89
C GLY A 40 -11.54 0.18 -1.62
N HIS A 41 -12.29 0.82 -0.73
CA HIS A 41 -12.77 0.18 0.50
C HIS A 41 -13.79 -0.92 0.20
N THR A 42 -13.60 -2.10 0.78
CA THR A 42 -14.43 -3.30 0.54
C THR A 42 -15.07 -3.84 1.81
N GLY A 43 -15.01 -3.32 2.92
CA GLY A 43 -15.61 -3.82 4.17
C GLY A 43 -17.12 -3.70 4.22
N SER A 44 -17.65 -3.14 5.28
CA SER A 44 -19.08 -2.84 5.44
C SER A 44 -19.46 -1.64 4.54
N VAL A 45 -19.92 -1.92 3.34
CA VAL A 45 -20.31 -0.91 2.35
C VAL A 45 -21.83 -0.82 2.26
N THR A 46 -22.40 0.37 2.48
CA THR A 46 -23.83 0.65 2.31
C THR A 46 -24.11 1.03 0.85
N ARG A 47 -24.91 0.23 0.17
CA ARG A 47 -25.37 0.53 -1.19
C ARG A 47 -26.41 1.65 -1.18
N GLY A 48 -26.45 2.46 -2.25
CA GLY A 48 -27.42 3.55 -2.39
C GLY A 48 -27.13 4.78 -1.52
N LYS A 49 -26.00 4.78 -0.81
CA LYS A 49 -25.51 5.91 -0.02
C LYS A 49 -24.42 6.63 -0.79
N LYS A 50 -24.48 7.97 -0.82
CA LYS A 50 -23.35 8.79 -1.26
C LYS A 50 -22.42 9.05 -0.07
N TYR A 51 -21.21 8.51 -0.14
CA TYR A 51 -20.18 8.77 0.87
C TYR A 51 -19.58 10.15 0.65
N THR A 52 -19.35 10.90 1.73
CA THR A 52 -18.64 12.17 1.66
C THR A 52 -17.16 11.95 1.43
N ILE A 53 -16.44 12.96 0.96
CA ILE A 53 -14.98 12.89 0.80
C ILE A 53 -14.31 12.60 2.13
N ASP A 54 -14.78 13.21 3.23
CA ASP A 54 -14.23 12.99 4.57
C ASP A 54 -14.49 11.56 5.06
N GLU A 55 -15.67 10.99 4.81
CA GLU A 55 -15.93 9.57 5.08
C GLU A 55 -14.98 8.66 4.30
N CYS A 56 -14.73 8.98 3.02
CA CYS A 56 -13.82 8.20 2.18
C CYS A 56 -12.36 8.29 2.68
N LYS A 57 -11.92 9.48 3.09
CA LYS A 57 -10.58 9.64 3.69
C LYS A 57 -10.44 8.86 4.99
N ALA A 58 -11.46 8.87 5.85
CA ALA A 58 -11.46 8.10 7.10
C ALA A 58 -11.38 6.59 6.84
N LEU A 59 -12.08 6.08 5.84
CA LEU A 59 -12.01 4.67 5.44
C LEU A 59 -10.63 4.32 4.88
N LEU A 60 -10.03 5.18 4.07
CA LEU A 60 -8.68 4.97 3.56
C LEU A 60 -7.66 4.93 4.70
N ASP A 61 -7.73 5.86 5.65
CA ASP A 61 -6.84 5.88 6.81
C ASP A 61 -6.96 4.60 7.63
N LYS A 62 -8.18 4.12 7.85
CA LYS A 62 -8.44 2.88 8.57
C LYS A 62 -7.87 1.67 7.84
N ASP A 63 -8.07 1.58 6.53
CA ASP A 63 -7.58 0.46 5.73
C ASP A 63 -6.05 0.51 5.62
N MET A 64 -5.47 1.69 5.42
CA MET A 64 -4.03 1.87 5.36
C MET A 64 -3.36 1.60 6.70
N LEU A 65 -3.99 1.97 7.83
CA LEU A 65 -3.44 1.68 9.15
C LEU A 65 -3.22 0.17 9.35
N LYS A 66 -4.12 -0.66 8.86
CA LYS A 66 -3.95 -2.12 8.89
C LYS A 66 -2.68 -2.55 8.15
N ALA A 67 -2.43 -1.96 6.97
CA ALA A 67 -1.22 -2.25 6.20
C ALA A 67 0.05 -1.77 6.92
N VAL A 68 0.01 -0.57 7.50
CA VAL A 68 1.14 -0.03 8.30
C VAL A 68 1.45 -0.95 9.48
N GLU A 69 0.42 -1.36 10.23
CA GLU A 69 0.59 -2.24 11.39
C GLU A 69 1.09 -3.64 10.98
N GLU A 70 0.63 -4.16 9.85
CA GLU A 70 1.08 -5.45 9.33
C GLU A 70 2.57 -5.41 8.99
N VAL A 71 3.01 -4.38 8.29
CA VAL A 71 4.44 -4.21 7.97
C VAL A 71 5.27 -3.98 9.23
N ASP A 72 4.81 -3.11 10.13
CA ASP A 72 5.54 -2.85 11.40
C ASP A 72 5.67 -4.10 12.27
N ARG A 73 4.70 -5.00 12.19
CA ARG A 73 4.74 -6.28 12.92
C ARG A 73 5.77 -7.25 12.34
N CYS A 74 5.82 -7.39 11.00
CA CYS A 74 6.78 -8.30 10.37
C CYS A 74 8.19 -7.70 10.21
N GLN A 75 8.30 -6.39 10.16
CA GLN A 75 9.55 -5.63 10.01
C GLN A 75 9.58 -4.48 11.04
N PRO A 76 9.76 -4.78 12.33
CA PRO A 76 9.71 -3.76 13.36
C PRO A 76 10.85 -2.75 13.24
N GLY A 77 10.57 -1.49 13.55
CA GLY A 77 11.58 -0.45 13.67
C GLY A 77 12.01 0.23 12.35
N LEU A 78 11.30 0.00 11.24
CA LEU A 78 11.62 0.69 9.98
C LEU A 78 11.52 2.23 10.14
N PRO A 79 12.38 3.01 9.46
CA PRO A 79 12.19 4.46 9.33
C PRO A 79 10.80 4.77 8.74
N ALA A 80 10.23 5.92 9.08
CA ALA A 80 8.85 6.26 8.72
C ALA A 80 8.59 6.20 7.20
N GLU A 81 9.51 6.72 6.38
CA GLU A 81 9.38 6.73 4.92
C GLU A 81 9.51 5.33 4.32
N VAL A 82 10.38 4.49 4.87
CA VAL A 82 10.52 3.09 4.46
C VAL A 82 9.24 2.32 4.83
N LEU A 83 8.75 2.49 6.06
CA LEU A 83 7.50 1.90 6.52
C LEU A 83 6.32 2.33 5.63
N ALA A 84 6.22 3.63 5.32
CA ALA A 84 5.15 4.16 4.48
C ALA A 84 5.14 3.56 3.07
N ALA A 85 6.30 3.47 2.43
CA ALA A 85 6.42 2.91 1.09
C ALA A 85 6.01 1.43 1.04
N PHE A 86 6.47 0.64 2.00
CA PHE A 86 6.12 -0.78 2.07
C PHE A 86 4.68 -1.01 2.57
N ALA A 87 4.12 -0.10 3.37
CA ALA A 87 2.70 -0.13 3.73
C ALA A 87 1.80 0.14 2.53
N ASP A 88 2.12 1.15 1.70
CA ASP A 88 1.38 1.40 0.47
C ASP A 88 1.48 0.23 -0.51
N ALA A 89 2.66 -0.34 -0.68
CA ALA A 89 2.84 -1.55 -1.49
C ALA A 89 2.01 -2.72 -0.94
N THR A 90 2.01 -2.93 0.37
CA THR A 90 1.22 -3.98 1.04
C THR A 90 -0.28 -3.75 0.83
N PHE A 91 -0.75 -2.52 1.00
CA PHE A 91 -2.14 -2.13 0.73
C PHE A 91 -2.54 -2.44 -0.72
N ASN A 92 -1.67 -2.16 -1.68
CA ASN A 92 -1.95 -2.31 -3.11
C ASN A 92 -1.83 -3.76 -3.61
N ILE A 93 -0.82 -4.50 -3.19
CA ILE A 93 -0.47 -5.81 -3.76
C ILE A 93 -0.32 -6.93 -2.73
N GLY A 94 -0.62 -6.68 -1.47
CA GLY A 94 -0.51 -7.66 -0.39
C GLY A 94 0.83 -7.64 0.35
N SER A 95 0.85 -8.26 1.51
CA SER A 95 1.99 -8.19 2.46
C SER A 95 3.22 -8.99 2.04
N ARG A 96 3.13 -9.83 1.02
CA ARG A 96 4.27 -10.63 0.56
C ARG A 96 5.50 -9.77 0.29
N VAL A 97 5.31 -8.60 -0.32
CA VAL A 97 6.41 -7.69 -0.68
C VAL A 97 7.29 -7.33 0.52
N ALA A 98 6.69 -7.10 1.68
CA ALA A 98 7.38 -6.68 2.91
C ALA A 98 7.65 -7.82 3.89
N CYS A 99 6.80 -8.85 3.94
CA CYS A 99 6.80 -9.83 5.03
C CYS A 99 7.26 -11.24 4.64
N ASP A 100 7.17 -11.63 3.37
CA ASP A 100 7.53 -12.99 2.93
C ASP A 100 9.02 -13.10 2.61
N THR A 101 9.83 -13.40 3.61
CA THR A 101 11.29 -13.54 3.45
C THR A 101 11.69 -14.76 2.59
N ALA A 102 10.81 -15.72 2.40
CA ALA A 102 11.08 -16.86 1.52
C ALA A 102 11.01 -16.47 0.03
N LYS A 103 10.08 -15.58 -0.33
CA LYS A 103 9.78 -15.26 -1.74
C LYS A 103 10.11 -13.82 -2.14
N SER A 104 10.33 -12.91 -1.17
CA SER A 104 10.60 -11.50 -1.44
C SER A 104 12.03 -11.12 -1.08
N THR A 105 12.81 -10.72 -2.07
CA THR A 105 14.14 -10.14 -1.84
C THR A 105 14.05 -8.84 -1.05
N ALA A 106 13.01 -8.01 -1.30
CA ALA A 106 12.78 -6.81 -0.52
C ALA A 106 12.60 -7.13 0.97
N ALA A 107 11.76 -8.12 1.31
CA ALA A 107 11.55 -8.54 2.69
C ALA A 107 12.84 -9.00 3.38
N ARG A 108 13.67 -9.77 2.69
CA ARG A 108 14.98 -10.19 3.22
C ARG A 108 15.91 -9.01 3.50
N LYS A 109 15.94 -8.04 2.58
CA LYS A 109 16.77 -6.84 2.72
C LYS A 109 16.29 -5.96 3.87
N LEU A 110 14.97 -5.78 4.03
CA LEU A 110 14.41 -5.07 5.18
C LEU A 110 14.85 -5.72 6.49
N LYS A 111 14.78 -7.04 6.57
CA LYS A 111 15.11 -7.81 7.78
C LYS A 111 16.55 -7.63 8.23
N VAL A 112 17.47 -7.44 7.31
CA VAL A 112 18.90 -7.23 7.62
C VAL A 112 19.31 -5.76 7.68
N GLY A 113 18.35 -4.83 7.57
CA GLY A 113 18.63 -3.40 7.63
C GLY A 113 19.17 -2.77 6.34
N ASP A 114 19.19 -3.51 5.24
CA ASP A 114 19.53 -2.97 3.90
C ASP A 114 18.31 -2.25 3.29
N TYR A 115 17.96 -1.11 3.88
CA TYR A 115 16.77 -0.35 3.47
C TYR A 115 16.89 0.18 2.05
N ARG A 116 18.07 0.71 1.68
CA ARG A 116 18.32 1.19 0.30
C ARG A 116 18.15 0.07 -0.72
N GLY A 117 18.70 -1.09 -0.44
CA GLY A 117 18.53 -2.27 -1.29
C GLY A 117 17.07 -2.71 -1.38
N ALA A 118 16.35 -2.69 -0.25
CA ALA A 118 14.92 -3.02 -0.22
C ALA A 118 14.10 -2.03 -1.06
N CYS A 119 14.34 -0.73 -0.93
CA CYS A 119 13.67 0.30 -1.75
C CYS A 119 13.87 0.06 -3.24
N ASN A 120 15.06 -0.35 -3.66
CA ASN A 120 15.39 -0.61 -5.06
C ASN A 120 14.74 -1.90 -5.59
N GLU A 121 14.18 -2.75 -4.75
CA GLU A 121 13.41 -3.93 -5.16
C GLU A 121 11.95 -3.60 -5.51
N LEU A 122 11.39 -2.49 -4.99
CA LEU A 122 9.99 -2.12 -5.22
C LEU A 122 9.58 -2.08 -6.70
N PRO A 123 10.38 -1.50 -7.63
CA PRO A 123 9.99 -1.47 -9.04
C PRO A 123 9.73 -2.83 -9.69
N LYS A 124 10.29 -3.90 -9.15
CA LYS A 124 10.07 -5.26 -9.66
C LYS A 124 8.66 -5.78 -9.40
N TRP A 125 7.92 -5.15 -8.49
CA TRP A 125 6.54 -5.50 -8.11
C TRP A 125 5.49 -4.73 -8.91
N ASN A 126 5.68 -4.62 -10.22
CA ASN A 126 4.84 -3.84 -11.13
C ASN A 126 3.98 -4.69 -12.06
N LYS A 127 3.87 -5.99 -11.80
CA LYS A 127 3.16 -6.93 -12.68
C LYS A 127 1.88 -7.43 -12.06
N ALA A 128 0.89 -7.67 -12.92
CA ALA A 128 -0.34 -8.35 -12.57
C ALA A 128 -0.71 -9.36 -13.64
N ARG A 129 -1.56 -10.33 -13.30
CA ARG A 129 -2.09 -11.29 -14.28
C ARG A 129 -3.21 -10.65 -15.06
N VAL A 130 -3.06 -10.61 -16.37
CA VAL A 130 -4.08 -10.19 -17.32
C VAL A 130 -4.32 -11.36 -18.27
N ALA A 131 -5.55 -11.88 -18.29
CA ALA A 131 -5.91 -13.08 -19.07
C ALA A 131 -4.93 -14.25 -18.86
N GLY A 132 -4.50 -14.48 -17.62
CA GLY A 132 -3.59 -15.56 -17.25
C GLY A 132 -2.10 -15.28 -17.49
N VAL A 133 -1.75 -14.15 -18.09
CA VAL A 133 -0.37 -13.76 -18.42
C VAL A 133 0.11 -12.68 -17.44
N LEU A 134 1.31 -12.85 -16.89
CA LEU A 134 1.93 -11.87 -16.00
C LEU A 134 2.55 -10.74 -16.82
N VAL A 135 1.97 -9.54 -16.72
CA VAL A 135 2.40 -8.36 -17.48
C VAL A 135 2.65 -7.15 -16.58
N ALA A 136 3.62 -6.32 -16.97
CA ALA A 136 3.83 -5.04 -16.31
C ALA A 136 2.70 -4.07 -16.66
N LEU A 137 2.15 -3.39 -15.63
CA LEU A 137 1.08 -2.41 -15.79
C LEU A 137 1.63 -1.00 -15.55
N PRO A 138 1.31 -0.01 -16.42
CA PRO A 138 1.81 1.36 -16.26
C PRO A 138 1.47 1.99 -14.91
N GLY A 139 0.26 1.76 -14.39
CA GLY A 139 -0.17 2.25 -13.08
C GLY A 139 0.65 1.68 -11.93
N LEU A 140 0.94 0.38 -11.97
CA LEU A 140 1.78 -0.27 -10.97
C LEU A 140 3.23 0.20 -11.06
N THR A 141 3.75 0.37 -12.26
CA THR A 141 5.11 0.89 -12.49
C THR A 141 5.26 2.30 -11.90
N LYS A 142 4.28 3.18 -12.16
CA LYS A 142 4.27 4.54 -11.61
C LYS A 142 4.20 4.53 -10.08
N ARG A 143 3.33 3.71 -9.50
CA ARG A 143 3.16 3.63 -8.05
C ARG A 143 4.42 3.12 -7.36
N ARG A 144 5.04 2.07 -7.88
CA ARG A 144 6.32 1.53 -7.36
C ARG A 144 7.45 2.56 -7.45
N ALA A 145 7.48 3.38 -8.50
CA ALA A 145 8.47 4.45 -8.64
C ALA A 145 8.30 5.54 -7.56
N GLN A 146 7.06 5.93 -7.26
CA GLN A 146 6.78 6.89 -6.18
C GLN A 146 7.16 6.31 -4.80
N GLU A 147 6.79 5.07 -4.53
CA GLU A 147 7.15 4.38 -3.29
C GLU A 147 8.67 4.29 -3.12
N ARG A 148 9.40 3.91 -4.19
CA ARG A 148 10.86 3.84 -4.17
C ARG A 148 11.49 5.18 -3.82
N GLU A 149 11.04 6.26 -4.45
CA GLU A 149 11.55 7.61 -4.19
C GLU A 149 11.38 8.01 -2.73
N ILE A 150 10.20 7.81 -2.18
CA ILE A 150 9.89 8.11 -0.77
C ILE A 150 10.70 7.22 0.16
N CYS A 151 10.75 5.93 -0.13
CA CYS A 151 11.52 4.94 0.62
C CYS A 151 13.00 5.35 0.75
N LEU A 152 13.61 5.78 -0.35
CA LEU A 152 15.02 6.18 -0.39
C LEU A 152 15.32 7.42 0.47
N ARG A 153 14.33 8.26 0.75
CA ARG A 153 14.51 9.41 1.65
C ARG A 153 14.72 8.99 3.11
N GLY A 154 14.20 7.84 3.50
CA GLY A 154 14.33 7.29 4.84
C GLY A 154 15.40 6.20 4.98
N ALA A 155 16.01 5.83 3.87
CA ALA A 155 16.95 4.70 3.83
C ALA A 155 18.37 5.12 4.22
#